data_21b26d373814e1a8848095fedf1e95b9
#
_entry.id   21b26d373814e1a8848095fedf1e95b9
#
_cell.length_a   1.000
_cell.length_b   1.000
_cell.length_c   1.000
_cell.angle_alpha   90.00
_cell.angle_beta   90.00
_cell.angle_gamma   90.00
#
_symmetry.space_group_name_H-M   'P 1'
#
loop_
_entity.id
_entity.type
_entity.pdbx_description
1 polymer ?
#
loop_
_entity_poly.entity_id
_entity_poly.type
_entity_poly.pdbx_seq_one_letter_code
_entity_poly.pdbx_strand_id
1 'polypeptide(L)'
;MSADEPMGFREITPPALAPMFGEHPPQSLDKDERYTPAWVFQGLGLVFDLDPASPGEGNGDCVPARRKLTKADDGLAQPWHGLVWLNPPFSNATAWSNRFIEHANGVFLGPIANGRWTHQMMKTADLLWLCRDFAFTHPTHSGKRSSMPLFFAAYGERAAGGLRRLAESARHEGVLVRQEQAAVDQYRRAEHELAEAG
;
A
#
# COMPACT_ATOMS: atom_id res chain seq x y z
N MET A 1 59.91 63.82 21.56
CA MET A 1 58.45 63.80 21.38
C MET A 1 58.15 62.86 20.26
N SER A 2 57.88 61.63 20.57
CA SER A 2 57.62 60.60 19.60
C SER A 2 56.19 60.07 19.84
N ALA A 3 55.35 60.16 18.84
CA ALA A 3 53.95 59.79 18.89
C ALA A 3 53.80 58.29 18.80
N ASP A 4 53.03 57.74 19.73
CA ASP A 4 52.57 56.36 19.79
C ASP A 4 51.59 56.10 18.65
N GLU A 5 51.95 55.15 17.78
CA GLU A 5 50.98 54.57 16.84
C GLU A 5 50.22 53.43 17.50
N PRO A 6 48.92 53.36 17.42
CA PRO A 6 48.17 52.23 17.96
C PRO A 6 48.29 51.02 17.01
N MET A 7 48.71 49.85 17.57
CA MET A 7 48.67 48.57 16.90
C MET A 7 47.26 48.22 16.47
N GLY A 8 47.03 48.17 15.15
CA GLY A 8 45.80 47.73 14.57
C GLY A 8 45.59 46.22 14.79
N PHE A 9 44.54 45.87 15.52
CA PHE A 9 44.01 44.50 15.58
C PHE A 9 43.46 44.13 14.20
N ARG A 10 44.09 43.15 13.56
CA ARG A 10 43.49 42.53 12.39
C ARG A 10 42.37 41.62 12.87
N GLU A 11 41.18 41.92 12.48
CA GLU A 11 39.99 41.11 12.66
C GLU A 11 40.21 39.80 11.84
N ILE A 12 40.43 38.69 12.52
CA ILE A 12 40.50 37.36 11.89
C ILE A 12 39.04 36.90 11.74
N THR A 13 38.49 37.10 10.56
CA THR A 13 37.22 36.48 10.18
C THR A 13 37.41 34.98 10.14
N PRO A 14 36.74 34.15 10.97
CA PRO A 14 36.82 32.74 10.89
C PRO A 14 36.28 32.27 9.53
N PRO A 15 36.83 31.22 8.90
CA PRO A 15 36.30 30.67 7.68
C PRO A 15 34.88 30.17 7.93
N ALA A 16 33.96 30.57 7.05
CA ALA A 16 32.59 30.08 7.08
C ALA A 16 32.60 28.55 7.12
N LEU A 17 32.16 27.99 8.22
CA LEU A 17 31.89 26.54 8.31
C LEU A 17 30.82 26.23 7.26
N ALA A 18 31.23 25.55 6.20
CA ALA A 18 30.30 24.94 5.27
C ALA A 18 29.37 24.03 6.08
N PRO A 19 28.05 24.02 5.82
CA PRO A 19 27.14 23.16 6.54
C PRO A 19 27.54 21.69 6.30
N MET A 20 28.02 21.02 7.37
CA MET A 20 28.44 19.62 7.34
C MET A 20 27.26 18.64 7.27
N PHE A 21 26.05 19.16 7.21
CA PHE A 21 24.83 18.38 6.97
C PHE A 21 24.11 19.03 5.81
N GLY A 22 24.07 18.29 4.67
CA GLY A 22 23.19 18.64 3.58
C GLY A 22 21.77 18.73 4.17
N GLU A 23 21.18 19.91 4.14
CA GLU A 23 19.76 20.07 4.40
C GLU A 23 19.00 19.34 3.30
N HIS A 24 18.74 18.05 3.52
CA HIS A 24 17.61 17.46 2.86
C HIS A 24 16.39 18.12 3.48
N PRO A 25 15.56 18.81 2.68
CA PRO A 25 14.29 19.29 3.19
C PRO A 25 13.59 18.10 3.83
N PRO A 26 12.93 18.26 5.00
CA PRO A 26 12.17 17.19 5.60
C PRO A 26 11.18 16.72 4.53
N GLN A 27 11.38 15.50 4.02
CA GLN A 27 10.40 14.85 3.17
C GLN A 27 9.13 14.84 4.02
N SER A 28 8.12 15.58 3.59
CA SER A 28 6.81 15.52 4.20
C SER A 28 6.43 14.06 4.21
N LEU A 29 6.37 13.44 5.40
CA LEU A 29 6.00 12.04 5.55
C LEU A 29 4.66 11.88 4.85
N ASP A 30 4.68 11.29 3.67
CA ASP A 30 3.46 11.06 2.91
C ASP A 30 2.62 10.11 3.75
N LYS A 31 1.46 10.59 4.20
CA LYS A 31 0.56 9.83 5.09
C LYS A 31 0.07 8.54 4.46
N ASP A 32 0.25 8.43 3.15
CA ASP A 32 -0.13 7.26 2.35
C ASP A 32 1.01 6.24 2.18
N GLU A 33 2.23 6.54 2.60
CA GLU A 33 3.34 5.58 2.56
C GLU A 33 3.17 4.50 3.63
N ARG A 34 2.63 3.35 3.20
CA ARG A 34 2.38 2.16 4.02
C ARG A 34 2.91 0.94 3.32
N TYR A 35 4.07 0.46 3.74
CA TYR A 35 4.72 -0.69 3.12
C TYR A 35 4.23 -1.99 3.76
N THR A 36 3.80 -2.91 2.93
CA THR A 36 3.36 -4.23 3.38
C THR A 36 4.57 -5.05 3.83
N PRO A 37 4.55 -5.64 5.04
CA PRO A 37 5.67 -6.42 5.54
C PRO A 37 5.92 -7.69 4.71
N ALA A 38 7.18 -8.11 4.61
CA ALA A 38 7.59 -9.28 3.83
C ALA A 38 6.90 -10.59 4.25
N TRP A 39 6.55 -10.74 5.54
CA TRP A 39 5.86 -11.95 6.03
C TRP A 39 4.50 -12.19 5.36
N VAL A 40 3.84 -11.11 4.89
CA VAL A 40 2.59 -11.22 4.13
C VAL A 40 2.82 -12.00 2.85
N PHE A 41 3.84 -11.63 2.09
CA PHE A 41 4.15 -12.27 0.80
C PHE A 41 4.69 -13.70 0.98
N GLN A 42 5.44 -13.93 2.06
CA GLN A 42 5.87 -15.28 2.45
C GLN A 42 4.66 -16.18 2.77
N GLY A 43 3.69 -15.67 3.53
CA GLY A 43 2.47 -16.39 3.85
C GLY A 43 1.55 -16.61 2.65
N LEU A 44 1.41 -15.62 1.77
CA LEU A 44 0.65 -15.75 0.53
C LEU A 44 1.25 -16.83 -0.40
N GLY A 45 2.58 -16.91 -0.47
CA GLY A 45 3.29 -17.82 -1.38
C GLY A 45 2.93 -17.58 -2.86
N LEU A 46 2.70 -16.31 -3.24
CA LEU A 46 2.29 -15.89 -4.57
C LEU A 46 3.35 -14.99 -5.20
N VAL A 47 3.49 -15.10 -6.51
CA VAL A 47 4.14 -14.09 -7.36
C VAL A 47 3.03 -13.43 -8.18
N PHE A 48 2.94 -12.11 -8.08
CA PHE A 48 1.96 -11.30 -8.77
C PHE A 48 2.46 -10.92 -10.17
N ASP A 49 1.53 -10.71 -11.08
CA ASP A 49 1.86 -10.21 -12.41
C ASP A 49 2.00 -8.69 -12.41
N LEU A 50 1.26 -8.01 -11.51
CA LEU A 50 1.26 -6.56 -11.40
C LEU A 50 1.10 -6.09 -9.96
N ASP A 51 1.88 -5.07 -9.57
CA ASP A 51 1.63 -4.15 -8.47
C ASP A 51 1.43 -2.74 -9.05
N PRO A 52 0.18 -2.25 -9.16
CA PRO A 52 -0.11 -0.97 -9.80
C PRO A 52 0.10 0.25 -8.89
N ALA A 53 0.43 0.04 -7.60
CA ALA A 53 0.59 1.09 -6.59
C ALA A 53 1.90 0.95 -5.81
N SER A 54 2.96 0.53 -6.50
CA SER A 54 4.27 0.30 -5.91
C SER A 54 4.93 1.61 -5.45
N PRO A 55 5.61 1.61 -4.29
CA PRO A 55 6.42 2.75 -3.87
C PRO A 55 7.69 2.93 -4.70
N GLY A 56 8.05 1.96 -5.55
CA GLY A 56 9.27 1.94 -6.35
C GLY A 56 10.43 1.22 -5.66
N GLU A 57 11.44 0.88 -6.46
CA GLU A 57 12.62 0.16 -5.98
C GLU A 57 13.40 0.98 -4.94
N GLY A 58 13.97 0.29 -3.96
CA GLY A 58 14.78 0.92 -2.91
C GLY A 58 13.99 1.54 -1.75
N ASN A 59 12.68 1.64 -1.83
CA ASN A 59 11.83 2.24 -0.81
C ASN A 59 11.20 1.21 0.15
N GLY A 60 11.85 0.07 0.40
CA GLY A 60 11.32 -0.99 1.25
C GLY A 60 10.25 -1.85 0.56
N ASP A 61 10.13 -1.72 -0.75
CA ASP A 61 9.24 -2.54 -1.57
C ASP A 61 9.71 -4.00 -1.60
N CYS A 62 8.90 -4.89 -1.02
CA CYS A 62 9.15 -6.33 -1.00
C CYS A 62 8.06 -7.12 -1.74
N VAL A 63 7.19 -6.45 -2.49
CA VAL A 63 6.13 -7.10 -3.28
C VAL A 63 6.75 -7.95 -4.39
N PRO A 64 6.50 -9.28 -4.42
CA PRO A 64 6.99 -10.16 -5.47
C PRO A 64 6.12 -10.04 -6.73
N ALA A 65 6.22 -8.91 -7.42
CA ALA A 65 5.49 -8.64 -8.67
C ALA A 65 6.43 -8.54 -9.86
N ARG A 66 6.00 -9.07 -11.02
CA ARG A 66 6.75 -9.02 -12.28
C ARG A 66 6.79 -7.64 -12.88
N ARG A 67 5.71 -6.89 -12.74
CA ARG A 67 5.59 -5.50 -13.15
C ARG A 67 5.14 -4.66 -11.97
N LYS A 68 5.79 -3.52 -11.78
CA LYS A 68 5.48 -2.56 -10.74
C LYS A 68 5.25 -1.20 -11.37
N LEU A 69 4.16 -0.55 -10.98
CA LEU A 69 3.85 0.81 -11.43
C LEU A 69 3.98 1.75 -10.23
N THR A 70 4.73 2.80 -10.42
CA THR A 70 4.96 3.84 -9.43
C THR A 70 3.98 4.99 -9.60
N LYS A 71 4.03 5.96 -8.71
CA LYS A 71 3.24 7.19 -8.82
C LYS A 71 3.47 7.93 -10.16
N ALA A 72 4.68 7.81 -10.74
CA ALA A 72 5.01 8.42 -12.02
C ALA A 72 4.32 7.73 -13.21
N ASP A 73 3.96 6.45 -13.07
CA ASP A 73 3.35 5.65 -14.13
C ASP A 73 1.82 5.80 -14.21
N ASP A 74 1.19 6.39 -13.20
CA ASP A 74 -0.27 6.45 -13.02
C ASP A 74 -0.94 5.07 -13.17
N GLY A 75 -0.80 4.24 -12.15
CA GLY A 75 -1.29 2.86 -12.19
C GLY A 75 -2.81 2.72 -12.40
N LEU A 76 -3.61 3.76 -12.13
CA LEU A 76 -5.05 3.75 -12.43
C LEU A 76 -5.32 3.88 -13.93
N ALA A 77 -4.50 4.61 -14.68
CA ALA A 77 -4.64 4.78 -16.11
C ALA A 77 -4.06 3.62 -16.92
N GLN A 78 -3.21 2.78 -16.31
CA GLN A 78 -2.57 1.67 -17.01
C GLN A 78 -3.47 0.44 -17.12
N PRO A 79 -3.30 -0.40 -18.16
CA PRO A 79 -3.99 -1.69 -18.23
C PRO A 79 -3.47 -2.65 -17.16
N TRP A 80 -4.40 -3.34 -16.49
CA TRP A 80 -4.12 -4.39 -15.52
C TRP A 80 -4.32 -5.77 -16.14
N HIS A 81 -3.37 -6.66 -15.90
CA HIS A 81 -3.40 -8.03 -16.40
C HIS A 81 -2.91 -9.02 -15.36
N GLY A 82 -3.44 -10.25 -15.42
CA GLY A 82 -3.00 -11.34 -14.55
C GLY A 82 -3.36 -11.16 -13.08
N LEU A 83 -2.57 -11.74 -12.20
CA LEU A 83 -2.76 -11.69 -10.76
C LEU A 83 -2.22 -10.36 -10.21
N VAL A 84 -3.07 -9.55 -9.59
CA VAL A 84 -2.73 -8.23 -9.07
C VAL A 84 -2.54 -8.26 -7.56
N TRP A 85 -1.50 -7.61 -7.07
CA TRP A 85 -1.40 -7.16 -5.69
C TRP A 85 -1.81 -5.69 -5.60
N LEU A 86 -2.66 -5.34 -4.65
CA LEU A 86 -3.05 -3.94 -4.44
C LEU A 86 -3.08 -3.57 -2.95
N ASN A 87 -2.16 -2.69 -2.55
CA ASN A 87 -2.21 -1.91 -1.31
C ASN A 87 -2.27 -0.42 -1.71
N PRO A 88 -3.45 0.15 -1.91
CA PRO A 88 -3.58 1.48 -2.51
C PRO A 88 -3.25 2.60 -1.51
N PRO A 89 -2.95 3.82 -2.01
CA PRO A 89 -3.00 5.03 -1.19
C PRO A 89 -4.39 5.19 -0.56
N PHE A 90 -4.45 5.30 0.78
CA PHE A 90 -5.73 5.34 1.49
C PHE A 90 -6.50 6.64 1.25
N SER A 91 -5.82 7.72 0.87
CA SER A 91 -6.43 8.99 0.48
C SER A 91 -7.32 8.89 -0.77
N ASN A 92 -7.03 7.94 -1.68
CA ASN A 92 -7.78 7.70 -2.92
C ASN A 92 -8.29 6.25 -3.02
N ALA A 93 -8.57 5.61 -1.88
CA ALA A 93 -8.95 4.21 -1.83
C ALA A 93 -10.16 3.86 -2.72
N THR A 94 -11.12 4.77 -2.91
CA THR A 94 -12.33 4.52 -3.71
C THR A 94 -12.00 4.20 -5.17
N ALA A 95 -11.19 5.02 -5.84
CA ALA A 95 -10.85 4.80 -7.25
C ALA A 95 -10.08 3.49 -7.44
N TRP A 96 -9.09 3.25 -6.60
CA TRP A 96 -8.28 2.03 -6.62
C TRP A 96 -9.10 0.77 -6.35
N SER A 97 -10.00 0.83 -5.35
CA SER A 97 -10.84 -0.32 -4.99
C SER A 97 -11.86 -0.66 -6.07
N ASN A 98 -12.49 0.34 -6.69
CA ASN A 98 -13.39 0.12 -7.82
C ASN A 98 -12.64 -0.54 -8.98
N ARG A 99 -11.46 -0.02 -9.33
CA ARG A 99 -10.62 -0.62 -10.39
C ARG A 99 -10.23 -2.05 -10.09
N PHE A 100 -9.94 -2.36 -8.81
CA PHE A 100 -9.61 -3.72 -8.39
C PHE A 100 -10.81 -4.68 -8.46
N ILE A 101 -12.00 -4.23 -8.06
CA ILE A 101 -13.25 -4.99 -8.17
C ILE A 101 -13.56 -5.30 -9.64
N GLU A 102 -13.40 -4.33 -10.53
CA GLU A 102 -13.55 -4.51 -11.98
C GLU A 102 -12.56 -5.52 -12.54
N HIS A 103 -11.30 -5.48 -12.10
CA HIS A 103 -10.27 -6.42 -12.53
C HIS A 103 -10.53 -7.86 -12.03
N ALA A 104 -11.06 -8.00 -10.83
CA ALA A 104 -11.55 -9.24 -10.21
C ALA A 104 -10.54 -10.42 -10.20
N ASN A 105 -9.23 -10.16 -10.12
CA ASN A 105 -8.19 -11.20 -10.04
C ASN A 105 -6.96 -10.73 -9.25
N GLY A 106 -6.85 -11.11 -7.99
CA GLY A 106 -5.72 -10.70 -7.15
C GLY A 106 -6.00 -10.64 -5.67
N VAL A 107 -5.11 -10.00 -4.94
CA VAL A 107 -5.20 -9.77 -3.49
C VAL A 107 -5.14 -8.27 -3.21
N PHE A 108 -6.13 -7.80 -2.50
CA PHE A 108 -6.25 -6.42 -1.99
C PHE A 108 -5.93 -6.38 -0.50
N LEU A 109 -5.26 -5.31 -0.05
CA LEU A 109 -5.11 -4.95 1.36
C LEU A 109 -5.57 -3.51 1.55
N GLY A 110 -6.49 -3.27 2.46
CA GLY A 110 -6.94 -1.92 2.74
C GLY A 110 -7.75 -1.79 4.02
N PRO A 111 -8.15 -0.54 4.37
CA PRO A 111 -8.91 -0.26 5.57
C PRO A 111 -10.36 -0.69 5.41
N ILE A 112 -10.97 -1.09 6.53
CA ILE A 112 -12.42 -1.20 6.60
C ILE A 112 -12.97 0.23 6.70
N ALA A 113 -13.46 0.75 5.58
CA ALA A 113 -14.04 2.09 5.50
C ALA A 113 -15.56 2.02 5.37
N ASN A 114 -16.23 3.08 5.82
CA ASN A 114 -17.69 3.19 5.68
C ASN A 114 -18.04 3.70 4.27
N GLY A 115 -17.60 2.95 3.25
CA GLY A 115 -17.74 3.31 1.84
C GLY A 115 -18.43 2.23 1.02
N ARG A 116 -19.06 2.66 -0.08
CA ARG A 116 -19.77 1.75 -0.99
C ARG A 116 -18.85 0.65 -1.53
N TRP A 117 -17.61 0.98 -1.87
CA TRP A 117 -16.61 0.03 -2.37
C TRP A 117 -16.25 -1.07 -1.35
N THR A 118 -16.20 -0.74 -0.05
CA THR A 118 -15.96 -1.73 1.01
C THR A 118 -17.10 -2.77 1.04
N HIS A 119 -18.36 -2.31 1.00
CA HIS A 119 -19.51 -3.19 0.95
C HIS A 119 -19.52 -4.06 -0.31
N GLN A 120 -19.19 -3.48 -1.48
CA GLN A 120 -19.14 -4.21 -2.72
C GLN A 120 -18.06 -5.29 -2.67
N MET A 121 -16.84 -4.94 -2.22
CA MET A 121 -15.74 -5.90 -2.08
C MET A 121 -16.09 -7.01 -1.09
N MET A 122 -16.74 -6.69 0.04
CA MET A 122 -17.20 -7.68 1.00
C MET A 122 -18.25 -8.64 0.44
N LYS A 123 -19.03 -8.23 -0.56
CA LYS A 123 -20.04 -9.08 -1.21
C LYS A 123 -19.49 -9.89 -2.38
N THR A 124 -18.45 -9.41 -3.06
CA THR A 124 -17.99 -9.99 -4.34
C THR A 124 -16.66 -10.72 -4.27
N ALA A 125 -15.89 -10.55 -3.20
CA ALA A 125 -14.63 -11.27 -3.02
C ALA A 125 -14.88 -12.76 -2.70
N ASP A 126 -14.04 -13.62 -3.24
CA ASP A 126 -14.14 -15.08 -3.00
C ASP A 126 -13.70 -15.44 -1.57
N LEU A 127 -12.77 -14.68 -1.01
CA LEU A 127 -12.31 -14.84 0.37
C LEU A 127 -11.92 -13.49 0.98
N LEU A 128 -12.30 -13.28 2.23
CA LEU A 128 -11.90 -12.14 3.04
C LEU A 128 -11.14 -12.61 4.28
N TRP A 129 -10.11 -11.86 4.67
CA TRP A 129 -9.47 -11.99 5.97
C TRP A 129 -9.47 -10.65 6.69
N LEU A 130 -10.22 -10.57 7.78
CA LEU A 130 -10.28 -9.40 8.65
C LEU A 130 -9.13 -9.54 9.65
N CYS A 131 -8.08 -8.75 9.46
CA CYS A 131 -6.85 -8.83 10.23
C CYS A 131 -6.85 -7.79 11.34
N ARG A 132 -6.57 -8.23 12.59
CA ARG A 132 -6.32 -7.34 13.72
C ARG A 132 -4.83 -7.06 13.88
N ASP A 133 -4.52 -5.93 14.49
CA ASP A 133 -3.16 -5.56 14.90
C ASP A 133 -2.10 -5.56 13.79
N PHE A 134 -2.52 -5.26 12.56
CA PHE A 134 -1.61 -5.19 11.44
C PHE A 134 -0.68 -3.97 11.55
N ALA A 135 0.62 -4.20 11.41
CA ALA A 135 1.62 -3.14 11.39
C ALA A 135 2.27 -3.06 10.00
N PHE A 136 2.18 -1.91 9.38
CA PHE A 136 2.95 -1.61 8.18
C PHE A 136 4.42 -1.38 8.54
N THR A 137 5.31 -1.64 7.62
CA THR A 137 6.73 -1.28 7.72
C THR A 137 6.96 0.10 7.10
N HIS A 138 8.06 0.74 7.49
CA HIS A 138 8.52 1.98 6.88
C HIS A 138 10.05 1.99 6.85
N PRO A 139 10.71 2.50 5.78
CA PRO A 139 12.16 2.46 5.66
C PRO A 139 12.91 3.23 6.74
N THR A 140 12.32 4.30 7.26
CA THR A 140 13.01 5.26 8.16
C THR A 140 12.59 5.18 9.62
N HIS A 141 11.57 4.41 9.96
CA HIS A 141 11.13 4.27 11.37
C HIS A 141 10.50 2.89 11.62
N SER A 142 10.45 2.48 12.90
CA SER A 142 9.75 1.27 13.31
C SER A 142 8.29 1.32 12.87
N GLY A 143 7.84 0.22 12.24
CA GLY A 143 6.52 0.12 11.65
C GLY A 143 5.40 0.57 12.58
N LYS A 144 4.46 1.33 12.06
CA LYS A 144 3.32 1.84 12.81
C LYS A 144 2.14 0.88 12.66
N ARG A 145 1.55 0.46 13.78
CA ARG A 145 0.26 -0.24 13.75
C ARG A 145 -0.77 0.64 13.07
N SER A 146 -1.59 0.01 12.24
CA SER A 146 -2.75 0.70 11.67
C SER A 146 -3.73 1.05 12.79
N SER A 147 -4.14 2.30 12.86
CA SER A 147 -5.21 2.74 13.76
C SER A 147 -6.60 2.35 13.25
N MET A 148 -6.70 1.91 12.00
CA MET A 148 -7.93 1.44 11.39
C MET A 148 -7.88 -0.09 11.24
N PRO A 149 -9.02 -0.77 11.45
CA PRO A 149 -9.11 -2.18 11.11
C PRO A 149 -8.87 -2.37 9.62
N LEU A 150 -8.10 -3.40 9.28
CA LEU A 150 -7.73 -3.74 7.92
C LEU A 150 -8.36 -5.07 7.51
N PHE A 151 -8.51 -5.24 6.21
CA PHE A 151 -8.89 -6.52 5.65
C PHE A 151 -8.10 -6.80 4.37
N PHE A 152 -7.95 -8.08 4.10
CA PHE A 152 -7.54 -8.58 2.80
C PHE A 152 -8.76 -9.10 2.07
N ALA A 153 -8.81 -8.87 0.76
CA ALA A 153 -9.81 -9.47 -0.12
C ALA A 153 -9.10 -10.18 -1.27
N ALA A 154 -9.55 -11.39 -1.57
CA ALA A 154 -9.02 -12.18 -2.66
C ALA A 154 -10.11 -12.42 -3.71
N TYR A 155 -9.74 -12.22 -4.97
CA TYR A 155 -10.55 -12.54 -6.14
C TYR A 155 -9.82 -13.55 -7.00
N GLY A 156 -10.49 -14.62 -7.36
CA GLY A 156 -9.95 -15.76 -8.09
C GLY A 156 -9.37 -16.83 -7.16
N GLU A 157 -9.45 -18.08 -7.59
CA GLU A 157 -9.08 -19.23 -6.77
C GLU A 157 -7.62 -19.23 -6.31
N ARG A 158 -6.71 -18.79 -7.19
CA ARG A 158 -5.28 -18.67 -6.88
C ARG A 158 -5.03 -17.66 -5.76
N ALA A 159 -5.67 -16.51 -5.81
CA ALA A 159 -5.59 -15.47 -4.78
C ALA A 159 -6.21 -15.95 -3.45
N ALA A 160 -7.41 -16.57 -3.51
CA ALA A 160 -8.09 -17.10 -2.34
C ALA A 160 -7.28 -18.22 -1.67
N GLY A 161 -6.64 -19.09 -2.44
CA GLY A 161 -5.72 -20.11 -1.92
C GLY A 161 -4.51 -19.52 -1.22
N GLY A 162 -3.92 -18.45 -1.77
CA GLY A 162 -2.84 -17.70 -1.13
C GLY A 162 -3.28 -17.04 0.17
N LEU A 163 -4.42 -16.37 0.15
CA LEU A 163 -4.95 -15.67 1.33
C LEU A 163 -5.28 -16.65 2.48
N ARG A 164 -5.76 -17.84 2.16
CA ARG A 164 -5.99 -18.88 3.17
C ARG A 164 -4.69 -19.32 3.83
N ARG A 165 -3.64 -19.59 3.05
CA ARG A 165 -2.31 -19.93 3.58
C ARG A 165 -1.77 -18.84 4.48
N LEU A 166 -1.89 -17.57 4.06
CA LEU A 166 -1.48 -16.43 4.86
C LEU A 166 -2.20 -16.40 6.20
N ALA A 167 -3.52 -16.51 6.21
CA ALA A 167 -4.32 -16.46 7.43
C ALA A 167 -4.02 -17.62 8.39
N GLU A 168 -3.76 -18.82 7.85
CA GLU A 168 -3.38 -20.01 8.63
C GLU A 168 -1.96 -19.90 9.21
N SER A 169 -1.04 -19.27 8.49
CA SER A 169 0.36 -19.10 8.91
C SER A 169 0.58 -17.87 9.79
N ALA A 170 -0.31 -16.90 9.73
CA ALA A 170 -0.15 -15.64 10.43
C ALA A 170 -0.32 -15.83 11.95
N ARG A 171 0.61 -15.24 12.71
CA ARG A 171 0.51 -15.14 14.18
C ARG A 171 -0.50 -14.06 14.63
N HIS A 172 -1.17 -13.43 13.68
CA HIS A 172 -2.14 -12.37 13.92
C HIS A 172 -3.54 -12.94 14.03
N GLU A 173 -4.26 -12.53 15.03
CA GLU A 173 -5.67 -12.85 15.16
C GLU A 173 -6.46 -12.24 14.00
N GLY A 174 -7.31 -13.04 13.39
CA GLY A 174 -8.16 -12.60 12.29
C GLY A 174 -9.30 -13.57 12.02
N VAL A 175 -10.27 -13.09 11.27
CA VAL A 175 -11.44 -13.88 10.87
C VAL A 175 -11.43 -14.07 9.36
N LEU A 176 -11.41 -15.33 8.93
CA LEU A 176 -11.65 -15.69 7.53
C LEU A 176 -13.15 -15.74 7.26
N VAL A 177 -13.57 -15.03 6.24
CA VAL A 177 -14.95 -15.04 5.75
C VAL A 177 -14.95 -15.49 4.30
N ARG A 178 -15.56 -16.64 4.04
CA ARG A 178 -15.79 -17.16 2.70
C ARG A 178 -17.18 -16.78 2.26
N GLN A 179 -17.31 -16.26 1.04
CA GLN A 179 -18.61 -16.07 0.41
C GLN A 179 -19.07 -17.40 -0.19
N GLU A 180 -20.36 -17.67 -0.08
CA GLU A 180 -20.93 -18.78 -0.87
C GLU A 180 -20.88 -18.41 -2.34
N GLN A 181 -20.26 -19.25 -3.17
CA GLN A 181 -20.06 -18.94 -4.59
C GLN A 181 -21.36 -18.60 -5.30
N ALA A 182 -22.44 -19.27 -4.97
CA ALA A 182 -23.77 -18.99 -5.51
C ALA A 182 -24.25 -17.54 -5.22
N ALA A 183 -24.01 -17.04 -4.02
CA ALA A 183 -24.39 -15.68 -3.64
C ALA A 183 -23.52 -14.62 -4.36
N VAL A 184 -22.22 -14.88 -4.50
CA VAL A 184 -21.29 -14.05 -5.25
C VAL A 184 -21.70 -13.96 -6.72
N ASP A 185 -21.99 -15.08 -7.36
CA ASP A 185 -22.38 -15.14 -8.77
C ASP A 185 -23.75 -14.50 -9.02
N GLN A 186 -24.69 -14.63 -8.09
CA GLN A 186 -25.96 -13.93 -8.15
C GLN A 186 -25.80 -12.42 -8.07
N TYR A 187 -24.97 -11.95 -7.16
CA TYR A 187 -24.72 -10.53 -6.98
C TYR A 187 -24.03 -9.92 -8.22
N ARG A 188 -23.00 -10.60 -8.75
CA ARG A 188 -22.28 -10.15 -9.95
C ARG A 188 -23.20 -10.08 -11.19
N ARG A 189 -24.13 -11.05 -11.34
CA ARG A 189 -25.12 -11.02 -12.42
C ARG A 189 -26.09 -9.85 -12.29
N ALA A 190 -26.62 -9.61 -11.10
CA ALA A 190 -27.55 -8.50 -10.87
C ALA A 190 -26.87 -7.12 -11.11
N GLU A 191 -25.61 -6.96 -10.74
CA GLU A 191 -24.86 -5.71 -11.03
C GLU A 191 -24.64 -5.51 -12.54
N HIS A 192 -24.35 -6.58 -13.27
CA HIS A 192 -24.17 -6.51 -14.73
C HIS A 192 -25.47 -6.14 -15.44
N GLU A 193 -26.59 -6.75 -15.05
CA GLU A 193 -27.91 -6.43 -15.59
C GLU A 193 -28.33 -4.97 -15.33
N LEU A 194 -28.00 -4.43 -14.15
CA LEU A 194 -28.26 -3.02 -13.82
C LEU A 194 -27.39 -2.06 -14.63
N ALA A 195 -26.15 -2.43 -14.92
CA ALA A 195 -25.23 -1.63 -15.73
C ALA A 195 -25.60 -1.59 -17.22
N GLU A 196 -26.25 -2.64 -17.74
CA GLU A 196 -26.73 -2.71 -19.12
C GLU A 196 -28.09 -2.00 -19.32
N ALA A 197 -28.85 -1.78 -18.24
CA ALA A 197 -30.17 -1.15 -18.29
C ALA A 197 -30.15 0.39 -18.14
N GLY A 198 -29.01 1.00 -17.87
CA GLY A 198 -28.84 2.45 -17.63
C GLY A 198 -27.98 3.13 -18.65
#